data_f96390b1d519ab63548399748535e0e2
#
_entry.id   f96390b1d519ab63548399748535e0e2
#
_cell.length_a   1.000
_cell.length_b   1.000
_cell.length_c   1.000
_cell.angle_alpha   90.00
_cell.angle_beta   90.00
_cell.angle_gamma   90.00
#
_symmetry.space_group_name_H-M   'P 1'
#
loop_
_entity.id
_entity.type
_entity.pdbx_description
1 polymer ?
#
loop_
_entity_poly.entity_id
_entity_poly.type
_entity_poly.pdbx_seq_one_letter_code
_entity_poly.pdbx_strand_id
1 'polypeptide(L)'
;MCWHCVNNQVKPYVIPLHIQFHRLYLRFGIRTIFNILGRVKVLGRENVPLGKPYVIAMNHISIFDPPLTVCFWPEQPEVIGAADVFEKKGQGTLLSLYGVIPVHRGEYDRALLENILAILKAGRPLVIAPEGGRSHEPAMRRAMPGIGYIIEHAQVPVVPVGLLGTLDDFWQRAKRGEKPPIEMRIGKPIFFPPITEKGAERREARQKNADLVMRHIAGLLPAEYHGIYAGQAIPQ
;
A
#
# COMPACT_ATOMS: atom_id res chain seq x y z
N MET A 1 13.35 -34.97 -28.35
CA MET A 1 12.81 -33.72 -28.94
C MET A 1 11.72 -33.24 -28.00
N CYS A 2 12.02 -32.25 -27.15
CA CYS A 2 11.11 -31.72 -26.14
C CYS A 2 10.65 -30.34 -26.61
N TRP A 3 9.48 -30.30 -27.26
CA TRP A 3 8.75 -29.09 -27.62
C TRP A 3 7.94 -28.68 -26.42
N HIS A 4 8.35 -27.67 -25.68
CA HIS A 4 7.50 -26.75 -24.91
C HIS A 4 8.37 -25.74 -24.14
N CYS A 5 9.28 -25.07 -24.84
CA CYS A 5 9.73 -23.76 -24.38
C CYS A 5 8.78 -22.72 -24.95
N VAL A 6 7.59 -22.58 -24.33
CA VAL A 6 6.73 -21.42 -24.58
C VAL A 6 7.44 -20.21 -23.97
N ASN A 7 7.95 -19.40 -24.85
CA ASN A 7 8.61 -18.13 -24.55
C ASN A 7 7.57 -17.16 -23.95
N ASN A 8 7.31 -17.29 -22.66
CA ASN A 8 6.39 -16.42 -21.91
C ASN A 8 7.16 -15.12 -21.63
N GLN A 9 7.36 -14.30 -22.66
CA GLN A 9 7.87 -12.95 -22.51
C GLN A 9 6.79 -12.14 -21.78
N VAL A 10 6.90 -12.06 -20.45
CA VAL A 10 6.12 -11.12 -19.65
C VAL A 10 6.41 -9.73 -20.23
N LYS A 11 5.39 -9.10 -20.82
CA LYS A 11 5.53 -7.75 -21.39
C LYS A 11 6.08 -6.82 -20.30
N PRO A 12 7.11 -6.01 -20.60
CA PRO A 12 7.64 -5.08 -19.62
C PRO A 12 6.52 -4.13 -19.16
N TYR A 13 6.41 -3.94 -17.86
CA TYR A 13 5.44 -3.00 -17.31
C TYR A 13 5.86 -1.56 -17.68
N VAL A 14 5.01 -0.87 -18.41
CA VAL A 14 5.24 0.52 -18.86
C VAL A 14 4.04 1.37 -18.49
N ILE A 15 4.30 2.51 -17.83
CA ILE A 15 3.25 3.47 -17.52
C ILE A 15 3.03 4.36 -18.74
N PRO A 16 1.79 4.46 -19.27
CA PRO A 16 1.46 5.38 -20.36
C PRO A 16 1.81 6.83 -20.00
N LEU A 17 2.33 7.60 -20.95
CA LEU A 17 2.76 9.00 -20.71
C LEU A 17 1.63 9.88 -20.14
N HIS A 18 0.40 9.73 -20.64
CA HIS A 18 -0.73 10.48 -20.12
C HIS A 18 -1.00 10.19 -18.63
N ILE A 19 -0.84 8.95 -18.18
CA ILE A 19 -0.95 8.59 -16.76
C ILE A 19 0.16 9.25 -15.94
N GLN A 20 1.40 9.31 -16.44
CA GLN A 20 2.50 9.99 -15.75
C GLN A 20 2.19 11.48 -15.56
N PHE A 21 1.66 12.17 -16.58
CA PHE A 21 1.22 13.55 -16.47
C PHE A 21 0.07 13.72 -15.47
N HIS A 22 -0.98 12.86 -15.56
CA HIS A 22 -2.10 12.91 -14.61
C HIS A 22 -1.62 12.74 -13.17
N ARG A 23 -0.69 11.80 -12.90
CA ARG A 23 -0.09 11.59 -11.58
C ARG A 23 0.57 12.85 -11.05
N LEU A 24 1.30 13.59 -11.91
CA LEU A 24 1.98 14.82 -11.51
C LEU A 24 0.97 15.86 -11.02
N TYR A 25 -0.07 16.13 -11.81
CA TYR A 25 -1.10 17.12 -11.46
C TYR A 25 -1.93 16.67 -10.25
N LEU A 26 -2.35 15.42 -10.19
CA LEU A 26 -3.11 14.89 -9.06
C LEU A 26 -2.32 14.98 -7.77
N ARG A 27 -1.04 14.60 -7.79
CA ARG A 27 -0.18 14.66 -6.60
C ARG A 27 -0.01 16.11 -6.12
N PHE A 28 0.22 17.03 -7.03
CA PHE A 28 0.33 18.45 -6.68
C PHE A 28 -0.99 18.99 -6.09
N GLY A 29 -2.10 18.78 -6.78
CA GLY A 29 -3.41 19.27 -6.36
C GLY A 29 -3.88 18.68 -5.02
N ILE A 30 -3.83 17.36 -4.90
CA ILE A 30 -4.25 16.65 -3.68
C ILE A 30 -3.34 17.02 -2.50
N ARG A 31 -2.02 17.09 -2.71
CA ARG A 31 -1.07 17.53 -1.67
C ARG A 31 -1.37 18.95 -1.20
N THR A 32 -1.70 19.86 -2.12
CA THR A 32 -2.09 21.22 -1.80
C THR A 32 -3.38 21.23 -0.96
N ILE A 33 -4.38 20.45 -1.34
CA ILE A 33 -5.64 20.31 -0.58
C ILE A 33 -5.37 19.80 0.83
N PHE A 34 -4.57 18.75 1.01
CA PHE A 34 -4.23 18.25 2.34
C PHE A 34 -3.51 19.28 3.20
N ASN A 35 -2.60 20.06 2.62
CA ASN A 35 -1.87 21.11 3.36
C ASN A 35 -2.77 22.31 3.72
N ILE A 36 -3.82 22.59 2.94
CA ILE A 36 -4.82 23.61 3.26
C ILE A 36 -5.75 23.12 4.37
N LEU A 37 -6.24 21.89 4.25
CA LEU A 37 -7.27 21.33 5.12
C LEU A 37 -6.73 20.74 6.42
N GLY A 38 -5.46 20.35 6.46
CA GLY A 38 -4.83 19.72 7.61
C GLY A 38 -3.39 20.20 7.81
N ARG A 39 -2.76 19.66 8.85
CA ARG A 39 -1.32 19.84 9.13
C ARG A 39 -0.63 18.51 8.89
N VAL A 40 -0.11 18.31 7.68
CA VAL A 40 0.51 17.05 7.28
C VAL A 40 1.97 17.03 7.72
N LYS A 41 2.34 15.98 8.46
CA LYS A 41 3.71 15.69 8.88
C LYS A 41 4.14 14.33 8.32
N VAL A 42 5.30 14.28 7.68
CA VAL A 42 5.89 13.04 7.16
C VAL A 42 7.21 12.80 7.86
N LEU A 43 7.32 11.67 8.52
CA LEU A 43 8.49 11.22 9.29
C LEU A 43 9.11 9.98 8.64
N GLY A 44 10.43 9.81 8.75
CA GLY A 44 11.13 8.64 8.26
C GLY A 44 11.33 8.59 6.73
N ARG A 45 11.34 9.75 6.03
CA ARG A 45 11.57 9.81 4.59
C ARG A 45 12.89 9.20 4.15
N GLU A 46 13.89 9.26 5.01
CA GLU A 46 15.22 8.67 4.84
C GLU A 46 15.20 7.13 4.73
N ASN A 47 14.12 6.50 5.18
CA ASN A 47 13.93 5.04 5.11
C ASN A 47 13.47 4.56 3.72
N VAL A 48 13.10 5.46 2.82
CA VAL A 48 12.59 5.08 1.50
C VAL A 48 13.74 4.64 0.59
N PRO A 49 13.74 3.38 0.07
CA PRO A 49 14.80 2.87 -0.79
C PRO A 49 14.64 3.34 -2.25
N LEU A 50 14.85 4.65 -2.49
CA LEU A 50 14.64 5.30 -3.78
C LEU A 50 15.32 4.58 -4.95
N GLY A 51 14.65 4.53 -6.10
CA GLY A 51 15.17 3.93 -7.34
C GLY A 51 15.26 2.40 -7.32
N LYS A 52 14.66 1.74 -6.33
CA LYS A 52 14.60 0.27 -6.22
C LYS A 52 13.14 -0.19 -6.15
N PRO A 53 12.86 -1.46 -6.45
CA PRO A 53 11.53 -2.02 -6.20
C PRO A 53 11.32 -2.29 -4.70
N TYR A 54 10.16 -1.95 -4.19
CA TYR A 54 9.72 -2.26 -2.83
C TYR A 54 8.19 -2.22 -2.72
N VAL A 55 7.66 -2.84 -1.68
CA VAL A 55 6.25 -2.75 -1.32
C VAL A 55 6.07 -1.74 -0.20
N ILE A 56 5.15 -0.81 -0.37
CA ILE A 56 4.70 0.14 0.66
C ILE A 56 3.48 -0.48 1.32
N ALA A 57 3.61 -0.90 2.57
CA ALA A 57 2.53 -1.51 3.34
C ALA A 57 2.00 -0.52 4.37
N MET A 58 0.74 -0.12 4.26
CA MET A 58 0.13 0.87 5.16
C MET A 58 -1.09 0.31 5.89
N ASN A 59 -1.38 0.79 7.12
CA ASN A 59 -2.70 0.61 7.72
C ASN A 59 -3.76 1.37 6.92
N HIS A 60 -5.03 0.93 7.00
CA HIS A 60 -6.09 1.50 6.18
C HIS A 60 -7.37 1.75 6.98
N ILE A 61 -7.51 2.96 7.49
CA ILE A 61 -8.62 3.41 8.34
C ILE A 61 -9.60 4.35 7.60
N SER A 62 -9.15 4.98 6.51
CA SER A 62 -9.91 6.01 5.81
C SER A 62 -9.75 5.97 4.29
N ILE A 63 -10.70 6.57 3.56
CA ILE A 63 -10.57 6.83 2.11
C ILE A 63 -9.43 7.78 1.77
N PHE A 64 -8.96 8.56 2.75
CA PHE A 64 -7.89 9.53 2.57
C PHE A 64 -6.49 8.91 2.63
N ASP A 65 -6.34 7.67 3.10
CA ASP A 65 -5.03 7.02 3.29
C ASP A 65 -4.27 6.80 1.98
N PRO A 66 -4.85 6.19 0.91
CA PRO A 66 -4.13 6.00 -0.34
C PRO A 66 -3.72 7.32 -1.00
N PRO A 67 -4.62 8.34 -1.16
CA PRO A 67 -4.21 9.62 -1.73
C PRO A 67 -3.18 10.36 -0.89
N LEU A 68 -3.26 10.30 0.45
CA LEU A 68 -2.23 10.84 1.33
C LEU A 68 -0.88 10.17 1.05
N THR A 69 -0.85 8.83 1.07
CA THR A 69 0.37 8.06 0.85
C THR A 69 0.99 8.40 -0.50
N VAL A 70 0.26 8.28 -1.62
CA VAL A 70 0.84 8.48 -2.95
C VAL A 70 1.23 9.94 -3.23
N CYS A 71 0.52 10.92 -2.64
CA CYS A 71 0.81 12.32 -2.89
C CYS A 71 2.01 12.84 -2.09
N PHE A 72 2.24 12.29 -0.88
CA PHE A 72 3.37 12.70 -0.04
C PHE A 72 4.59 11.78 -0.15
N TRP A 73 4.46 10.64 -0.86
CA TRP A 73 5.59 9.74 -1.14
C TRP A 73 6.62 10.41 -2.05
N PRO A 74 7.94 10.15 -1.90
CA PRO A 74 8.97 10.78 -2.75
C PRO A 74 8.87 10.41 -4.22
N GLU A 75 8.50 9.16 -4.52
CA GLU A 75 8.33 8.62 -5.89
C GLU A 75 6.85 8.55 -6.28
N GLN A 76 6.56 8.07 -7.49
CA GLN A 76 5.20 7.79 -7.97
C GLN A 76 4.94 6.28 -7.91
N PRO A 77 4.46 5.73 -6.80
CA PRO A 77 4.22 4.30 -6.68
C PRO A 77 3.03 3.84 -7.51
N GLU A 78 3.02 2.56 -7.87
CA GLU A 78 1.84 1.88 -8.35
C GLU A 78 0.90 1.60 -7.19
N VAL A 79 -0.40 1.54 -7.46
CA VAL A 79 -1.43 1.34 -6.43
C VAL A 79 -2.41 0.29 -6.89
N ILE A 80 -2.77 -0.63 -6.00
CA ILE A 80 -3.92 -1.50 -6.19
C ILE A 80 -5.11 -0.96 -5.39
N GLY A 81 -6.29 -0.98 -5.99
CA GLY A 81 -7.51 -0.48 -5.37
C GLY A 81 -8.69 -1.38 -5.63
N ALA A 82 -9.65 -1.43 -4.71
CA ALA A 82 -10.82 -2.29 -4.86
C ALA A 82 -11.66 -1.89 -6.07
N ALA A 83 -12.07 -2.88 -6.87
CA ALA A 83 -12.81 -2.68 -8.12
C ALA A 83 -14.14 -1.94 -7.90
N ASP A 84 -14.84 -2.22 -6.80
CA ASP A 84 -16.09 -1.55 -6.41
C ASP A 84 -15.96 -0.03 -6.21
N VAL A 85 -14.75 0.47 -5.92
CA VAL A 85 -14.50 1.91 -5.76
C VAL A 85 -14.47 2.64 -7.10
N PHE A 86 -14.17 1.95 -8.20
CA PHE A 86 -14.19 2.54 -9.55
C PHE A 86 -15.60 2.95 -10.00
N GLU A 87 -16.63 2.31 -9.46
CA GLU A 87 -18.04 2.63 -9.74
C GLU A 87 -18.53 3.86 -8.98
N LYS A 88 -17.80 4.27 -7.93
CA LYS A 88 -18.19 5.43 -7.09
C LYS A 88 -17.85 6.73 -7.80
N LYS A 89 -18.88 7.57 -8.00
CA LYS A 89 -18.76 8.88 -8.66
C LYS A 89 -17.64 9.74 -8.02
N GLY A 90 -16.76 10.27 -8.85
CA GLY A 90 -15.60 11.07 -8.44
C GLY A 90 -14.41 10.23 -7.97
N GLN A 91 -14.60 9.21 -7.12
CA GLN A 91 -13.51 8.33 -6.70
C GLN A 91 -12.98 7.50 -7.88
N GLY A 92 -13.87 6.85 -8.64
CA GLY A 92 -13.48 6.08 -9.81
C GLY A 92 -12.71 6.89 -10.85
N THR A 93 -13.11 8.16 -11.08
CA THR A 93 -12.38 9.06 -11.97
C THR A 93 -10.95 9.32 -11.48
N LEU A 94 -10.77 9.60 -10.18
CA LEU A 94 -9.44 9.82 -9.60
C LEU A 94 -8.56 8.57 -9.69
N LEU A 95 -9.13 7.39 -9.40
CA LEU A 95 -8.45 6.11 -9.51
C LEU A 95 -7.98 5.85 -10.96
N SER A 96 -8.86 6.08 -11.93
CA SER A 96 -8.55 5.90 -13.36
C SER A 96 -7.49 6.88 -13.85
N LEU A 97 -7.58 8.16 -13.46
CA LEU A 97 -6.58 9.17 -13.81
C LEU A 97 -5.20 8.87 -13.19
N TYR A 98 -5.15 8.31 -11.98
CA TYR A 98 -3.88 7.90 -11.38
C TYR A 98 -3.35 6.59 -12.02
N GLY A 99 -4.20 5.80 -12.66
CA GLY A 99 -3.87 4.48 -13.19
C GLY A 99 -3.79 3.43 -12.07
N VAL A 100 -4.73 3.48 -11.12
CA VAL A 100 -4.86 2.46 -10.06
C VAL A 100 -5.29 1.14 -10.67
N ILE A 101 -4.70 0.04 -10.21
CA ILE A 101 -4.97 -1.31 -10.71
C ILE A 101 -6.15 -1.89 -9.92
N PRO A 102 -7.26 -2.27 -10.58
CA PRO A 102 -8.42 -2.82 -9.88
C PRO A 102 -8.14 -4.22 -9.31
N VAL A 103 -8.66 -4.48 -8.11
CA VAL A 103 -8.64 -5.79 -7.45
C VAL A 103 -10.03 -6.21 -7.01
N HIS A 104 -10.45 -7.42 -7.39
CA HIS A 104 -11.67 -8.05 -6.90
C HIS A 104 -11.38 -8.77 -5.59
N ARG A 105 -11.93 -8.23 -4.50
CA ARG A 105 -11.67 -8.76 -3.16
C ARG A 105 -12.28 -10.14 -2.99
N GLY A 106 -11.54 -11.03 -2.33
CA GLY A 106 -12.01 -12.40 -2.06
C GLY A 106 -11.84 -13.37 -3.22
N GLU A 107 -11.42 -12.90 -4.39
CA GLU A 107 -11.15 -13.74 -5.55
C GLU A 107 -9.65 -13.99 -5.70
N TYR A 108 -9.29 -15.19 -6.13
CA TYR A 108 -7.93 -15.49 -6.54
C TYR A 108 -7.73 -15.04 -7.98
N ASP A 109 -7.11 -13.90 -8.15
CA ASP A 109 -6.79 -13.33 -9.45
C ASP A 109 -5.30 -13.52 -9.77
N ARG A 110 -5.01 -14.56 -10.56
CA ARG A 110 -3.66 -14.87 -11.00
C ARG A 110 -3.06 -13.77 -11.88
N ALA A 111 -3.87 -13.18 -12.77
CA ALA A 111 -3.40 -12.13 -13.67
C ALA A 111 -3.00 -10.86 -12.91
N LEU A 112 -3.76 -10.51 -11.87
CA LEU A 112 -3.40 -9.42 -10.95
C LEU A 112 -2.06 -9.71 -10.26
N LEU A 113 -1.85 -10.92 -9.74
CA LEU A 113 -0.60 -11.28 -9.07
C LEU A 113 0.59 -11.23 -10.04
N GLU A 114 0.45 -11.76 -11.25
CA GLU A 114 1.47 -11.68 -12.30
C GLU A 114 1.79 -10.22 -12.67
N ASN A 115 0.77 -9.34 -12.75
CA ASN A 115 0.95 -7.90 -13.00
C ASN A 115 1.69 -7.22 -11.86
N ILE A 116 1.35 -7.50 -10.60
CA ILE A 116 2.06 -6.99 -9.42
C ILE A 116 3.54 -7.37 -9.46
N LEU A 117 3.85 -8.64 -9.76
CA LEU A 117 5.22 -9.11 -9.86
C LEU A 117 5.97 -8.44 -11.03
N ALA A 118 5.29 -8.21 -12.16
CA ALA A 118 5.87 -7.47 -13.30
C ALA A 118 6.19 -6.02 -12.94
N ILE A 119 5.33 -5.34 -12.17
CA ILE A 119 5.55 -3.98 -11.65
C ILE A 119 6.83 -3.94 -10.80
N LEU A 120 6.93 -4.83 -9.81
CA LEU A 120 8.09 -4.88 -8.92
C LEU A 120 9.37 -5.26 -9.68
N LYS A 121 9.29 -6.20 -10.63
CA LYS A 121 10.41 -6.56 -11.51
C LYS A 121 10.85 -5.40 -12.42
N ALA A 122 9.94 -4.51 -12.80
CA ALA A 122 10.27 -3.28 -13.54
C ALA A 122 10.88 -2.17 -12.66
N GLY A 123 11.21 -2.46 -11.40
CA GLY A 123 11.83 -1.52 -10.48
C GLY A 123 10.87 -0.51 -9.86
N ARG A 124 9.55 -0.74 -9.93
CA ARG A 124 8.53 0.20 -9.47
C ARG A 124 8.07 -0.14 -8.05
N PRO A 125 7.93 0.87 -7.16
CA PRO A 125 7.30 0.67 -5.86
C PRO A 125 5.79 0.47 -5.98
N LEU A 126 5.22 -0.36 -5.09
CA LEU A 126 3.80 -0.71 -5.06
C LEU A 126 3.20 -0.40 -3.68
N VAL A 127 2.08 0.32 -3.64
CA VAL A 127 1.29 0.56 -2.41
C VAL A 127 0.24 -0.53 -2.25
N ILE A 128 0.19 -1.10 -1.05
CA ILE A 128 -0.81 -2.08 -0.64
C ILE A 128 -1.27 -1.80 0.81
N ALA A 129 -2.56 -2.03 1.08
CA ALA A 129 -3.08 -2.14 2.42
C ALA A 129 -3.22 -3.63 2.78
N PRO A 130 -2.37 -4.19 3.65
CA PRO A 130 -2.38 -5.63 3.96
C PRO A 130 -3.71 -6.12 4.53
N GLU A 131 -4.48 -5.25 5.13
CA GLU A 131 -5.82 -5.52 5.69
C GLU A 131 -6.87 -5.88 4.63
N GLY A 132 -6.59 -5.63 3.36
CA GLY A 132 -7.51 -5.89 2.25
C GLY A 132 -8.74 -4.98 2.20
N GLY A 133 -8.86 -4.01 3.09
CA GLY A 133 -9.95 -3.05 3.14
C GLY A 133 -9.86 -2.15 4.35
N ARG A 134 -10.69 -1.09 4.40
CA ARG A 134 -10.72 -0.14 5.50
C ARG A 134 -11.27 -0.77 6.79
N SER A 135 -10.67 -0.44 7.91
CA SER A 135 -11.18 -0.86 9.23
C SER A 135 -12.36 0.00 9.70
N HIS A 136 -12.50 1.25 9.21
CA HIS A 136 -13.46 2.26 9.68
C HIS A 136 -13.29 2.69 11.15
N GLU A 137 -12.39 2.06 11.86
CA GLU A 137 -12.01 2.33 13.24
C GLU A 137 -10.48 2.50 13.31
N PRO A 138 -9.94 3.15 14.32
CA PRO A 138 -8.49 3.29 14.47
C PRO A 138 -7.82 1.96 14.91
N ALA A 139 -8.41 0.82 14.58
CA ALA A 139 -7.95 -0.50 14.98
C ALA A 139 -7.58 -1.33 13.76
N MET A 140 -6.31 -1.75 13.69
CA MET A 140 -5.82 -2.60 12.60
C MET A 140 -6.51 -3.97 12.60
N ARG A 141 -6.86 -4.43 11.41
CA ARG A 141 -7.42 -5.76 11.15
C ARG A 141 -6.30 -6.74 10.79
N ARG A 142 -6.63 -8.03 10.78
CA ARG A 142 -5.69 -9.07 10.38
C ARG A 142 -5.25 -8.89 8.93
N ALA A 143 -3.96 -9.09 8.67
CA ALA A 143 -3.42 -9.08 7.32
C ALA A 143 -4.02 -10.21 6.46
N MET A 144 -4.38 -9.89 5.24
CA MET A 144 -4.76 -10.85 4.22
C MET A 144 -3.50 -11.56 3.67
N PRO A 145 -3.58 -12.84 3.30
CA PRO A 145 -2.43 -13.62 2.87
C PRO A 145 -1.79 -13.14 1.56
N GLY A 146 -2.46 -12.25 0.82
CA GLY A 146 -1.97 -11.71 -0.46
C GLY A 146 -0.62 -11.01 -0.37
N ILE A 147 -0.38 -10.24 0.69
CA ILE A 147 0.93 -9.61 0.88
C ILE A 147 2.03 -10.65 1.12
N GLY A 148 1.75 -11.73 1.86
CA GLY A 148 2.70 -12.83 2.07
C GLY A 148 3.07 -13.53 0.75
N TYR A 149 2.11 -13.68 -0.16
CA TYR A 149 2.38 -14.18 -1.51
C TYR A 149 3.30 -13.25 -2.30
N ILE A 150 3.04 -11.93 -2.26
CA ILE A 150 3.88 -10.92 -2.95
C ILE A 150 5.30 -10.93 -2.39
N ILE A 151 5.47 -10.94 -1.07
CA ILE A 151 6.76 -11.00 -0.39
C ILE A 151 7.57 -12.22 -0.87
N GLU A 152 6.95 -13.40 -0.88
CA GLU A 152 7.60 -14.64 -1.26
C GLU A 152 8.10 -14.63 -2.71
N HIS A 153 7.30 -14.10 -3.65
CA HIS A 153 7.62 -14.20 -5.07
C HIS A 153 8.42 -13.00 -5.61
N ALA A 154 8.21 -11.83 -5.04
CA ALA A 154 8.92 -10.63 -5.49
C ALA A 154 10.31 -10.48 -4.87
N GLN A 155 10.53 -11.02 -3.67
CA GLN A 155 11.80 -10.93 -2.92
C GLN A 155 12.35 -9.50 -2.84
N VAL A 156 11.43 -8.53 -2.64
CA VAL A 156 11.75 -7.10 -2.46
C VAL A 156 11.46 -6.68 -1.03
N PRO A 157 12.10 -5.62 -0.51
CA PRO A 157 11.82 -5.13 0.82
C PRO A 157 10.40 -4.58 0.94
N VAL A 158 9.84 -4.67 2.15
CA VAL A 158 8.56 -4.05 2.52
C VAL A 158 8.84 -2.85 3.42
N VAL A 159 8.34 -1.68 3.04
CA VAL A 159 8.42 -0.45 3.83
C VAL A 159 7.10 -0.29 4.58
N PRO A 160 7.09 -0.45 5.92
CA PRO A 160 5.89 -0.26 6.72
C PRO A 160 5.58 1.22 6.86
N VAL A 161 4.30 1.57 6.80
CA VAL A 161 3.82 2.96 6.92
C VAL A 161 2.66 3.03 7.89
N GLY A 162 2.81 3.86 8.91
CA GLY A 162 1.74 4.19 9.86
C GLY A 162 1.06 5.51 9.49
N LEU A 163 -0.25 5.48 9.30
CA LEU A 163 -1.09 6.63 8.99
C LEU A 163 -2.00 6.97 10.17
N LEU A 164 -2.00 8.26 10.56
CA LEU A 164 -2.78 8.79 11.69
C LEU A 164 -3.53 10.06 11.26
N GLY A 165 -4.68 10.27 11.90
CA GLY A 165 -5.44 11.53 11.75
C GLY A 165 -6.28 11.62 10.48
N THR A 166 -6.42 10.54 9.72
CA THR A 166 -7.25 10.47 8.50
C THR A 166 -8.67 9.94 8.74
N LEU A 167 -9.08 9.73 10.00
CA LEU A 167 -10.40 9.20 10.37
C LEU A 167 -11.56 9.96 9.72
N ASP A 168 -12.73 9.39 9.77
CA ASP A 168 -13.93 9.88 9.07
C ASP A 168 -14.36 11.30 9.53
N ASP A 169 -13.96 11.74 10.74
CA ASP A 169 -14.17 13.08 11.23
C ASP A 169 -13.22 14.14 10.64
N PHE A 170 -12.13 13.71 10.00
CA PHE A 170 -11.14 14.62 9.38
C PHE A 170 -11.78 15.67 8.50
N TRP A 171 -12.67 15.24 7.59
CA TRP A 171 -13.32 16.15 6.65
C TRP A 171 -14.24 17.17 7.33
N GLN A 172 -14.95 16.78 8.37
CA GLN A 172 -15.84 17.67 9.13
C GLN A 172 -15.02 18.68 9.91
N ARG A 173 -13.94 18.27 10.55
CA ARG A 173 -13.01 19.14 11.28
C ARG A 173 -12.32 20.13 10.34
N ALA A 174 -11.87 19.66 9.18
CA ALA A 174 -11.25 20.49 8.15
C ALA A 174 -12.22 21.60 7.66
N LYS A 175 -13.50 21.28 7.43
CA LYS A 175 -14.52 22.27 7.05
C LYS A 175 -14.76 23.34 8.11
N ARG A 176 -14.57 23.03 9.40
CA ARG A 176 -14.64 23.99 10.50
C ARG A 176 -13.35 24.82 10.63
N GLY A 177 -12.36 24.61 9.76
CA GLY A 177 -11.09 25.34 9.80
C GLY A 177 -10.11 24.88 10.90
N GLU A 178 -10.35 23.73 11.53
CA GLU A 178 -9.54 23.25 12.66
C GLU A 178 -8.13 22.83 12.25
N LYS A 179 -7.90 22.54 10.96
CA LYS A 179 -6.64 21.99 10.43
C LYS A 179 -6.13 20.81 11.26
N PRO A 180 -6.88 19.69 11.30
CA PRO A 180 -6.50 18.53 12.11
C PRO A 180 -5.10 18.00 11.72
N PRO A 181 -4.33 17.50 12.69
CA PRO A 181 -3.02 16.91 12.43
C PRO A 181 -3.18 15.60 11.67
N ILE A 182 -2.33 15.40 10.67
CA ILE A 182 -2.20 14.16 9.92
C ILE A 182 -0.73 13.76 9.97
N GLU A 183 -0.44 12.52 10.29
CA GLU A 183 0.93 12.00 10.25
C GLU A 183 1.04 10.80 9.34
N MET A 184 2.14 10.77 8.58
CA MET A 184 2.63 9.59 7.86
C MET A 184 3.99 9.24 8.41
N ARG A 185 4.12 8.09 9.04
CA ARG A 185 5.34 7.58 9.63
C ARG A 185 5.87 6.43 8.80
N ILE A 186 7.06 6.60 8.22
CA ILE A 186 7.70 5.63 7.35
C ILE A 186 8.75 4.87 8.15
N GLY A 187 8.55 3.58 8.33
CA GLY A 187 9.48 2.71 9.05
C GLY A 187 10.64 2.22 8.18
N LYS A 188 11.57 1.52 8.81
CA LYS A 188 12.71 0.91 8.11
C LYS A 188 12.26 -0.22 7.20
N PRO A 189 12.89 -0.39 6.02
CA PRO A 189 12.59 -1.52 5.13
C PRO A 189 12.81 -2.87 5.81
N ILE A 190 11.85 -3.78 5.66
CA ILE A 190 11.88 -5.14 6.18
C ILE A 190 12.27 -6.09 5.05
N PHE A 191 13.25 -6.93 5.29
CA PHE A 191 13.68 -7.97 4.36
C PHE A 191 13.22 -9.33 4.87
N PHE A 192 12.68 -10.15 3.99
CA PHE A 192 12.18 -11.48 4.32
C PHE A 192 13.05 -12.55 3.68
N PRO A 193 13.42 -13.61 4.41
CA PRO A 193 14.09 -14.75 3.82
C PRO A 193 13.14 -15.49 2.86
N PRO A 194 13.68 -16.20 1.85
CA PRO A 194 12.88 -17.07 0.99
C PRO A 194 12.13 -18.14 1.82
N ILE A 195 10.88 -18.39 1.45
CA ILE A 195 10.07 -19.48 2.04
C ILE A 195 10.47 -20.78 1.37
N THR A 196 10.94 -21.75 2.15
CA THR A 196 11.38 -23.08 1.68
C THR A 196 10.33 -24.16 1.92
N GLU A 197 9.38 -23.89 2.78
CA GLU A 197 8.29 -24.76 3.19
C GLU A 197 7.34 -25.08 2.02
N LYS A 198 6.58 -26.19 2.13
CA LYS A 198 5.62 -26.63 1.12
C LYS A 198 4.23 -26.81 1.72
N GLY A 199 3.21 -26.86 0.86
CA GLY A 199 1.83 -27.18 1.26
C GLY A 199 1.25 -26.25 2.31
N ALA A 200 0.80 -26.80 3.43
CA ALA A 200 0.17 -26.06 4.53
C ALA A 200 1.17 -25.13 5.24
N GLU A 201 2.39 -25.62 5.50
CA GLU A 201 3.46 -24.86 6.16
C GLU A 201 3.86 -23.62 5.37
N ARG A 202 3.89 -23.72 4.04
CA ARG A 202 4.13 -22.58 3.15
C ARG A 202 3.04 -21.49 3.30
N ARG A 203 1.78 -21.91 3.44
CA ARG A 203 0.66 -20.95 3.68
C ARG A 203 0.79 -20.29 5.03
N GLU A 204 1.19 -21.04 6.05
CA GLU A 204 1.42 -20.50 7.39
C GLU A 204 2.61 -19.53 7.41
N ALA A 205 3.72 -19.85 6.74
CA ALA A 205 4.87 -18.96 6.61
C ALA A 205 4.51 -17.64 5.93
N ARG A 206 3.69 -17.67 4.86
CA ARG A 206 3.16 -16.47 4.22
C ARG A 206 2.34 -15.62 5.18
N GLN A 207 1.47 -16.26 5.97
CA GLN A 207 0.65 -15.54 6.95
C GLN A 207 1.53 -14.94 8.08
N LYS A 208 2.53 -15.67 8.56
CA LYS A 208 3.51 -15.14 9.53
C LYS A 208 4.24 -13.90 9.01
N ASN A 209 4.65 -13.91 7.74
CA ASN A 209 5.28 -12.76 7.09
C ASN A 209 4.30 -11.58 6.97
N ALA A 210 3.04 -11.83 6.60
CA ALA A 210 2.01 -10.81 6.54
C ALA A 210 1.74 -10.17 7.93
N ASP A 211 1.60 -11.00 8.96
CA ASP A 211 1.40 -10.54 10.34
C ASP A 211 2.64 -9.79 10.87
N LEU A 212 3.86 -10.19 10.47
CA LEU A 212 5.09 -9.48 10.81
C LEU A 212 5.10 -8.07 10.24
N VAL A 213 4.68 -7.87 8.99
CA VAL A 213 4.52 -6.53 8.40
C VAL A 213 3.58 -5.67 9.25
N MET A 214 2.43 -6.22 9.67
CA MET A 214 1.46 -5.48 10.48
C MET A 214 2.01 -5.12 11.86
N ARG A 215 2.82 -5.98 12.49
CA ARG A 215 3.48 -5.67 13.76
C ARG A 215 4.48 -4.51 13.63
N HIS A 216 5.17 -4.41 12.49
CA HIS A 216 6.02 -3.27 12.19
C HIS A 216 5.22 -1.99 11.96
N ILE A 217 4.06 -2.08 11.28
CA ILE A 217 3.14 -0.95 11.14
C ILE A 217 2.63 -0.52 12.52
N ALA A 218 2.24 -1.48 13.40
CA ALA A 218 1.84 -1.20 14.77
C ALA A 218 2.90 -0.42 15.55
N GLY A 219 4.18 -0.77 15.36
CA GLY A 219 5.30 -0.05 16.00
C GLY A 219 5.46 1.42 15.59
N LEU A 220 4.80 1.85 14.50
CA LEU A 220 4.76 3.24 14.06
C LEU A 220 3.54 4.00 14.61
N LEU A 221 2.59 3.30 15.20
CA LEU A 221 1.29 3.82 15.59
C LEU A 221 1.12 3.84 17.12
N PRO A 222 0.28 4.73 17.66
CA PRO A 222 -0.12 4.66 19.07
C PRO A 222 -0.93 3.38 19.36
N ALA A 223 -0.96 2.98 20.63
CA ALA A 223 -1.54 1.70 21.05
C ALA A 223 -3.03 1.53 20.67
N GLU A 224 -3.79 2.60 20.65
CA GLU A 224 -5.21 2.60 20.25
C GLU A 224 -5.43 2.19 18.79
N TYR A 225 -4.39 2.27 17.92
CA TYR A 225 -4.45 1.83 16.52
C TYR A 225 -4.10 0.36 16.32
N HIS A 226 -3.52 -0.30 17.32
CA HIS A 226 -2.96 -1.65 17.14
C HIS A 226 -3.99 -2.74 16.83
N GLY A 227 -5.26 -2.59 17.29
CA GLY A 227 -6.31 -3.58 17.05
C GLY A 227 -5.88 -4.98 17.50
N ILE A 228 -5.96 -5.97 16.63
CA ILE A 228 -5.58 -7.36 16.96
C ILE A 228 -4.07 -7.56 17.19
N TYR A 229 -3.24 -6.58 16.84
CA TYR A 229 -1.79 -6.60 17.05
C TYR A 229 -1.37 -5.90 18.36
N ALA A 230 -2.33 -5.60 19.26
CA ALA A 230 -2.04 -5.04 20.58
C ALA A 230 -1.07 -5.95 21.36
N GLY A 231 -0.03 -5.33 21.96
CA GLY A 231 1.03 -6.07 22.65
C GLY A 231 2.04 -6.77 21.73
N GLN A 232 1.92 -6.67 20.41
CA GLN A 232 2.79 -7.31 19.43
C GLN A 232 3.57 -6.32 18.56
N ALA A 233 3.44 -5.03 18.83
CA ALA A 233 4.12 -3.97 18.07
C ALA A 233 5.64 -4.12 18.15
N ILE A 234 6.31 -3.95 16.99
CA ILE A 234 7.77 -4.00 16.87
C ILE A 234 8.25 -2.56 16.66
N PRO A 235 9.00 -1.97 17.62
CA PRO A 235 9.55 -0.62 17.49
C PRO A 235 10.45 -0.47 16.25
N GLN A 236 10.44 0.72 15.61
CA GLN A 236 11.18 1.02 14.39
C GLN A 236 12.49 1.78 14.64
#